data_4ec13bf5cd4a769eeac01d39d0634d71
#
_entry.id   4ec13bf5cd4a769eeac01d39d0634d71
#
_cell.length_a   1.000
_cell.length_b   1.000
_cell.length_c   1.000
_cell.angle_alpha   90.00
_cell.angle_beta   90.00
_cell.angle_gamma   90.00
#
_symmetry.space_group_name_H-M   'P 1'
#
loop_
_entity.id
_entity.type
_entity.pdbx_description
1 polymer ?
#
loop_
_entity_poly.entity_id
_entity_poly.type
_entity_poly.pdbx_seq_one_letter_code
_entity_poly.pdbx_strand_id
1 'polypeptide(L)'
;MSKLNYFLKGNTKIAYRYYKRSKKSLVFIHGLLSDMNGKKSKYFNNYCRRKKISFLCFDFQGHGKSSGDFVNFGIGDWFKNLKDLLNYLKLEDPILIGSSMGGWIAMLYALYYPTKVKKIIGIAPAPDFTVDLLWKELSTKDKKKIKSNQIVEKK
;
A
#
# COMPACT_ATOMS: atom_id res chain seq x y z
N MET A 1 -5.66 -16.01 -9.01
CA MET A 1 -4.68 -15.39 -8.08
C MET A 1 -4.06 -16.46 -7.19
N SER A 2 -2.90 -16.17 -6.55
CA SER A 2 -2.26 -17.07 -5.57
C SER A 2 -3.14 -17.24 -4.33
N LYS A 3 -2.84 -18.27 -3.51
CA LYS A 3 -3.47 -18.49 -2.21
C LYS A 3 -3.37 -17.23 -1.34
N LEU A 4 -4.41 -16.96 -0.57
CA LEU A 4 -4.43 -15.92 0.45
C LEU A 4 -3.58 -16.38 1.63
N ASN A 5 -2.70 -15.51 2.10
CA ASN A 5 -1.85 -15.72 3.27
C ASN A 5 -1.95 -14.49 4.18
N TYR A 6 -1.43 -14.63 5.40
CA TYR A 6 -1.39 -13.57 6.39
C TYR A 6 0.02 -13.45 6.99
N PHE A 7 0.51 -12.21 7.06
CA PHE A 7 1.66 -11.84 7.87
C PHE A 7 1.15 -11.34 9.22
N LEU A 8 1.71 -11.87 10.31
CA LEU A 8 1.31 -11.56 11.68
C LEU A 8 2.50 -10.95 12.43
N LYS A 9 2.26 -9.82 13.10
CA LYS A 9 3.27 -9.14 13.95
C LYS A 9 2.55 -8.39 15.07
N GLY A 10 2.58 -8.93 16.31
CA GLY A 10 1.75 -8.42 17.39
C GLY A 10 0.28 -8.41 16.98
N ASN A 11 -0.40 -7.29 17.13
CA ASN A 11 -1.81 -7.13 16.75
C ASN A 11 -2.02 -6.84 15.24
N THR A 12 -0.93 -6.74 14.47
CA THR A 12 -1.00 -6.48 13.02
C THR A 12 -1.20 -7.79 12.26
N LYS A 13 -2.26 -7.86 11.44
CA LYS A 13 -2.50 -8.94 10.49
C LYS A 13 -2.64 -8.35 9.09
N ILE A 14 -1.68 -8.62 8.21
CA ILE A 14 -1.66 -8.16 6.81
C ILE A 14 -2.00 -9.32 5.89
N ALA A 15 -3.09 -9.17 5.15
CA ALA A 15 -3.51 -10.12 4.13
C ALA A 15 -2.70 -9.90 2.84
N TYR A 16 -2.16 -10.95 2.28
CA TYR A 16 -1.39 -10.86 1.04
C TYR A 16 -1.54 -12.08 0.15
N ARG A 17 -1.21 -11.91 -1.13
CA ARG A 17 -1.06 -12.97 -2.11
C ARG A 17 0.31 -12.86 -2.76
N TYR A 18 1.10 -13.93 -2.69
CA TYR A 18 2.42 -13.97 -3.27
C TYR A 18 2.55 -15.15 -4.24
N TYR A 19 2.84 -14.82 -5.50
CA TYR A 19 3.22 -15.78 -6.54
C TYR A 19 4.74 -15.73 -6.69
N LYS A 20 5.44 -16.66 -6.04
CA LYS A 20 6.90 -16.79 -6.12
C LYS A 20 7.28 -17.58 -7.36
N ARG A 21 8.12 -17.04 -8.24
CA ARG A 21 8.56 -17.70 -9.47
C ARG A 21 10.00 -17.41 -9.86
N SER A 22 10.49 -16.20 -9.64
CA SER A 22 11.83 -15.75 -10.01
C SER A 22 12.42 -14.85 -8.91
N LYS A 23 13.71 -14.52 -9.01
CA LYS A 23 14.33 -13.50 -8.13
C LYS A 23 13.69 -12.11 -8.36
N LYS A 24 13.30 -11.79 -9.62
CA LYS A 24 12.62 -10.54 -9.94
C LYS A 24 11.19 -10.55 -9.39
N SER A 25 10.88 -9.58 -8.54
CA SER A 25 9.56 -9.44 -7.91
C SER A 25 8.91 -8.12 -8.27
N LEU A 26 7.64 -8.17 -8.68
CA LEU A 26 6.74 -7.03 -8.80
C LEU A 26 5.85 -6.98 -7.56
N VAL A 27 5.77 -5.81 -6.95
CA VAL A 27 4.91 -5.56 -5.76
C VAL A 27 3.88 -4.50 -6.14
N PHE A 28 2.60 -4.86 -6.13
CA PHE A 28 1.52 -3.92 -6.38
C PHE A 28 0.99 -3.36 -5.06
N ILE A 29 0.92 -2.04 -4.97
CA ILE A 29 0.52 -1.25 -3.80
C ILE A 29 -0.74 -0.48 -4.18
N HIS A 30 -1.88 -0.82 -3.55
CA HIS A 30 -3.17 -0.23 -3.87
C HIS A 30 -3.33 1.20 -3.32
N GLY A 31 -4.34 1.92 -3.80
CA GLY A 31 -4.70 3.25 -3.33
C GLY A 31 -5.62 3.25 -2.13
N LEU A 32 -5.98 4.46 -1.66
CA LEU A 32 -6.94 4.68 -0.57
C LEU A 32 -8.28 4.02 -0.89
N LEU A 33 -8.92 3.42 0.13
CA LEU A 33 -10.22 2.73 0.03
C LEU A 33 -10.28 1.66 -1.08
N SER A 34 -9.13 1.06 -1.41
CA SER A 34 -9.00 -0.03 -2.39
C SER A 34 -8.49 -1.29 -1.70
N ASP A 35 -8.28 -2.36 -2.47
CA ASP A 35 -7.74 -3.62 -1.97
C ASP A 35 -6.88 -4.36 -3.02
N MET A 36 -6.29 -5.49 -2.61
CA MET A 36 -5.46 -6.34 -3.47
C MET A 36 -6.25 -7.10 -4.56
N ASN A 37 -7.59 -7.06 -4.56
CA ASN A 37 -8.44 -7.75 -5.55
C ASN A 37 -8.93 -6.81 -6.66
N GLY A 38 -8.53 -5.54 -6.66
CA GLY A 38 -8.90 -4.55 -7.66
C GLY A 38 -8.41 -4.90 -9.08
N LYS A 39 -9.00 -4.23 -10.08
CA LYS A 39 -8.71 -4.49 -11.52
C LYS A 39 -7.22 -4.38 -11.86
N LYS A 40 -6.52 -3.35 -11.33
CA LYS A 40 -5.08 -3.14 -11.56
C LYS A 40 -4.24 -4.30 -11.00
N SER A 41 -4.52 -4.73 -9.77
CA SER A 41 -3.84 -5.86 -9.15
C SER A 41 -4.02 -7.15 -9.95
N LYS A 42 -5.24 -7.44 -10.39
CA LYS A 42 -5.54 -8.61 -11.26
C LYS A 42 -4.78 -8.55 -12.57
N TYR A 43 -4.72 -7.38 -13.21
CA TYR A 43 -3.97 -7.17 -14.45
C TYR A 43 -2.49 -7.52 -14.28
N PHE A 44 -1.82 -6.94 -13.26
CA PHE A 44 -0.41 -7.20 -13.01
C PHE A 44 -0.13 -8.64 -12.58
N ASN A 45 -1.03 -9.26 -11.81
CA ASN A 45 -0.91 -10.69 -11.49
C ASN A 45 -0.91 -11.55 -12.77
N ASN A 46 -1.82 -11.29 -13.70
CA ASN A 46 -1.91 -12.04 -14.95
C ASN A 46 -0.69 -11.79 -15.86
N TYR A 47 -0.24 -10.54 -15.93
CA TYR A 47 0.99 -10.17 -16.64
C TYR A 47 2.20 -10.93 -16.08
N CYS A 48 2.40 -10.90 -14.76
CA CYS A 48 3.52 -11.56 -14.10
C CYS A 48 3.50 -13.07 -14.27
N ARG A 49 2.32 -13.68 -14.25
CA ARG A 49 2.19 -15.13 -14.52
C ARG A 49 2.62 -15.50 -15.93
N ARG A 50 2.18 -14.74 -16.95
CA ARG A 50 2.60 -14.97 -18.35
C ARG A 50 4.10 -14.77 -18.53
N LYS A 51 4.69 -13.78 -17.86
CA LYS A 51 6.13 -13.46 -17.93
C LYS A 51 7.00 -14.24 -16.95
N LYS A 52 6.42 -15.15 -16.15
CA LYS A 52 7.13 -15.95 -15.13
C LYS A 52 7.88 -15.06 -14.12
N ILE A 53 7.32 -13.90 -13.74
CA ILE A 53 7.85 -12.95 -12.76
C ILE A 53 7.11 -13.16 -11.44
N SER A 54 7.80 -13.08 -10.31
CA SER A 54 7.16 -13.11 -8.99
C SER A 54 6.27 -11.89 -8.78
N PHE A 55 5.10 -12.09 -8.16
CA PHE A 55 4.13 -11.02 -7.93
C PHE A 55 3.58 -11.04 -6.52
N LEU A 56 3.65 -9.90 -5.84
CA LEU A 56 3.07 -9.66 -4.53
C LEU A 56 1.98 -8.58 -4.64
N CYS A 57 0.84 -8.82 -4.02
CA CYS A 57 -0.16 -7.80 -3.68
C CYS A 57 -0.67 -8.08 -2.27
N PHE A 58 -1.10 -7.05 -1.57
CA PHE A 58 -1.51 -7.13 -0.17
C PHE A 58 -2.50 -6.02 0.15
N ASP A 59 -3.20 -6.16 1.27
CA ASP A 59 -4.09 -5.15 1.83
C ASP A 59 -3.39 -4.44 2.99
N PHE A 60 -3.45 -3.12 3.03
CA PHE A 60 -3.03 -2.35 4.19
C PHE A 60 -3.95 -2.59 5.39
N GLN A 61 -3.48 -2.35 6.62
CA GLN A 61 -4.37 -2.31 7.80
C GLN A 61 -5.54 -1.36 7.55
N GLY A 62 -6.73 -1.76 8.01
CA GLY A 62 -7.98 -1.06 7.74
C GLY A 62 -8.52 -1.21 6.32
N HIS A 63 -7.90 -2.06 5.47
CA HIS A 63 -8.36 -2.32 4.10
C HIS A 63 -8.55 -3.83 3.86
N GLY A 64 -9.48 -4.16 2.99
CA GLY A 64 -9.69 -5.49 2.45
C GLY A 64 -9.81 -6.58 3.51
N LYS A 65 -8.85 -7.51 3.56
CA LYS A 65 -8.79 -8.65 4.49
C LYS A 65 -7.75 -8.50 5.59
N SER A 66 -7.08 -7.37 5.68
CA SER A 66 -6.17 -7.02 6.78
C SER A 66 -6.94 -6.57 8.01
N SER A 67 -6.28 -6.60 9.18
CA SER A 67 -6.91 -6.23 10.46
C SER A 67 -7.06 -4.72 10.65
N GLY A 68 -7.96 -4.36 11.56
CA GLY A 68 -8.17 -3.01 12.09
C GLY A 68 -9.19 -2.20 11.30
N ASP A 69 -9.64 -1.10 11.91
CA ASP A 69 -10.57 -0.16 11.30
C ASP A 69 -9.80 0.94 10.58
N PHE A 70 -10.24 1.29 9.38
CA PHE A 70 -9.59 2.26 8.50
C PHE A 70 -9.25 3.59 9.18
N VAL A 71 -10.15 4.09 10.02
CA VAL A 71 -10.03 5.40 10.71
C VAL A 71 -8.85 5.47 11.70
N ASN A 72 -8.29 4.32 12.08
CA ASN A 72 -7.19 4.24 13.05
C ASN A 72 -5.80 4.23 12.40
N PHE A 73 -5.71 4.32 11.07
CA PHE A 73 -4.44 4.21 10.35
C PHE A 73 -4.20 5.37 9.41
N GLY A 74 -2.94 5.67 9.19
CA GLY A 74 -2.48 6.71 8.28
C GLY A 74 -1.31 6.26 7.41
N ILE A 75 -0.76 7.19 6.65
CA ILE A 75 0.34 6.95 5.72
C ILE A 75 1.55 6.28 6.39
N GLY A 76 1.89 6.70 7.62
CA GLY A 76 3.00 6.12 8.39
C GLY A 76 2.79 4.64 8.71
N ASP A 77 1.56 4.25 9.08
CA ASP A 77 1.21 2.87 9.37
C ASP A 77 1.25 2.01 8.11
N TRP A 78 0.71 2.51 7.01
CA TRP A 78 0.72 1.81 5.72
C TRP A 78 2.12 1.70 5.13
N PHE A 79 2.97 2.72 5.31
CA PHE A 79 4.39 2.62 5.01
C PHE A 79 5.07 1.50 5.82
N LYS A 80 4.78 1.41 7.13
CA LYS A 80 5.28 0.35 8.00
C LYS A 80 4.78 -1.03 7.57
N ASN A 81 3.50 -1.14 7.17
CA ASN A 81 2.95 -2.40 6.64
C ASN A 81 3.74 -2.89 5.42
N LEU A 82 4.01 -2.00 4.44
CA LEU A 82 4.84 -2.34 3.27
C LEU A 82 6.23 -2.80 3.70
N LYS A 83 6.91 -2.01 4.53
CA LYS A 83 8.27 -2.32 5.01
C LYS A 83 8.33 -3.69 5.70
N ASP A 84 7.43 -3.92 6.64
CA ASP A 84 7.43 -5.15 7.44
C ASP A 84 7.13 -6.37 6.57
N LEU A 85 6.19 -6.26 5.62
CA LEU A 85 5.85 -7.35 4.71
C LEU A 85 6.99 -7.68 3.74
N LEU A 86 7.66 -6.67 3.16
CA LEU A 86 8.81 -6.89 2.26
C LEU A 86 9.97 -7.57 3.01
N ASN A 87 10.24 -7.15 4.24
CA ASN A 87 11.27 -7.78 5.09
C ASN A 87 10.91 -9.22 5.46
N TYR A 88 9.66 -9.48 5.84
CA TYR A 88 9.17 -10.83 6.15
C TYR A 88 9.32 -11.79 4.98
N LEU A 89 8.97 -11.35 3.78
CA LEU A 89 9.08 -12.15 2.56
C LEU A 89 10.50 -12.17 1.98
N LYS A 90 11.45 -11.45 2.60
CA LYS A 90 12.85 -11.32 2.16
C LYS A 90 12.94 -10.95 0.67
N LEU A 91 12.15 -9.94 0.26
CA LEU A 91 12.19 -9.46 -1.12
C LEU A 91 13.35 -8.49 -1.30
N GLU A 92 14.31 -8.92 -2.12
CA GLU A 92 15.45 -8.12 -2.50
C GLU A 92 15.13 -7.35 -3.80
N ASP A 93 15.42 -6.05 -3.82
CA ASP A 93 15.28 -5.17 -4.99
C ASP A 93 13.96 -5.32 -5.77
N PRO A 94 12.77 -5.25 -5.11
CA PRO A 94 11.52 -5.35 -5.82
C PRO A 94 11.28 -4.16 -6.75
N ILE A 95 10.49 -4.39 -7.80
CA ILE A 95 9.85 -3.32 -8.57
C ILE A 95 8.54 -2.99 -7.87
N LEU A 96 8.40 -1.76 -7.36
CA LEU A 96 7.19 -1.29 -6.72
C LEU A 96 6.26 -0.64 -7.75
N ILE A 97 5.01 -1.07 -7.82
CA ILE A 97 3.96 -0.46 -8.63
C ILE A 97 2.92 0.09 -7.68
N GLY A 98 2.87 1.41 -7.54
CA GLY A 98 1.95 2.09 -6.64
C GLY A 98 0.87 2.85 -7.38
N SER A 99 -0.39 2.68 -6.99
CA SER A 99 -1.53 3.42 -7.53
C SER A 99 -2.02 4.46 -6.52
N SER A 100 -2.14 5.74 -6.94
CA SER A 100 -2.60 6.85 -6.09
C SER A 100 -1.79 6.90 -4.78
N MET A 101 -2.43 6.82 -3.60
CA MET A 101 -1.77 6.71 -2.29
C MET A 101 -0.67 5.63 -2.26
N GLY A 102 -0.89 4.48 -2.90
CA GLY A 102 0.13 3.43 -3.00
C GLY A 102 1.39 3.88 -3.74
N GLY A 103 1.25 4.83 -4.68
CA GLY A 103 2.38 5.49 -5.34
C GLY A 103 3.18 6.36 -4.37
N TRP A 104 2.50 7.14 -3.53
CA TRP A 104 3.15 7.92 -2.46
C TRP A 104 3.93 7.00 -1.50
N ILE A 105 3.30 5.93 -1.01
CA ILE A 105 3.95 4.98 -0.10
C ILE A 105 5.17 4.31 -0.76
N ALA A 106 5.10 3.98 -2.07
CA ALA A 106 6.24 3.46 -2.81
C ALA A 106 7.41 4.47 -2.90
N MET A 107 7.10 5.75 -3.11
CA MET A 107 8.10 6.83 -3.13
C MET A 107 8.74 7.02 -1.76
N LEU A 108 7.95 7.03 -0.68
CA LEU A 108 8.47 7.08 0.69
C LEU A 108 9.39 5.88 0.95
N TYR A 109 9.00 4.68 0.55
CA TYR A 109 9.83 3.49 0.74
C TYR A 109 11.19 3.61 0.02
N ALA A 110 11.21 4.11 -1.21
CA ALA A 110 12.46 4.30 -1.94
C ALA A 110 13.32 5.45 -1.37
N LEU A 111 12.69 6.49 -0.83
CA LEU A 111 13.39 7.59 -0.17
C LEU A 111 14.14 7.10 1.08
N TYR A 112 13.46 6.30 1.92
CA TYR A 112 14.06 5.77 3.15
C TYR A 112 14.99 4.56 2.91
N TYR A 113 14.79 3.80 1.82
CA TYR A 113 15.54 2.58 1.51
C TYR A 113 15.98 2.55 0.04
N PRO A 114 16.80 3.52 -0.42
CA PRO A 114 17.14 3.68 -1.84
C PRO A 114 17.84 2.46 -2.43
N THR A 115 18.61 1.73 -1.65
CA THR A 115 19.32 0.52 -2.08
C THR A 115 18.46 -0.75 -2.07
N LYS A 116 17.21 -0.67 -1.57
CA LYS A 116 16.30 -1.82 -1.44
C LYS A 116 15.14 -1.79 -2.45
N VAL A 117 15.23 -0.96 -3.47
CA VAL A 117 14.20 -0.84 -4.51
C VAL A 117 14.88 -0.76 -5.86
N LYS A 118 14.53 -1.67 -6.76
CA LYS A 118 15.07 -1.65 -8.12
C LYS A 118 14.46 -0.56 -8.99
N LYS A 119 13.14 -0.35 -8.87
CA LYS A 119 12.37 0.59 -9.68
C LYS A 119 11.03 0.90 -9.05
N ILE A 120 10.52 2.11 -9.29
CA ILE A 120 9.14 2.50 -8.98
C ILE A 120 8.38 2.76 -10.27
N ILE A 121 7.12 2.35 -10.31
CA ILE A 121 6.15 2.68 -11.34
C ILE A 121 4.94 3.30 -10.63
N GLY A 122 4.72 4.58 -10.85
CA GLY A 122 3.56 5.31 -10.33
C GLY A 122 2.39 5.28 -11.33
N ILE A 123 1.22 4.91 -10.86
CA ILE A 123 -0.05 5.02 -11.61
C ILE A 123 -0.87 6.11 -10.95
N ALA A 124 -0.85 7.31 -11.53
CA ALA A 124 -1.43 8.52 -10.95
C ALA A 124 -1.05 8.64 -9.46
N PRO A 125 0.25 8.66 -9.11
CA PRO A 125 0.67 8.75 -7.72
C PRO A 125 0.20 10.08 -7.12
N ALA A 126 -0.20 10.04 -5.86
CA ALA A 126 -0.75 11.21 -5.16
C ALA A 126 0.05 11.48 -3.87
N PRO A 127 1.30 11.99 -3.97
CA PRO A 127 2.05 12.40 -2.80
C PRO A 127 1.35 13.56 -2.11
N ASP A 128 1.42 13.59 -0.76
CA ASP A 128 0.91 14.67 0.09
C ASP A 128 -0.56 15.08 -0.13
N PHE A 129 -1.37 14.23 -0.78
CA PHE A 129 -2.77 14.54 -1.10
C PHE A 129 -3.61 14.87 0.15
N THR A 130 -3.24 14.39 1.31
CA THR A 130 -3.91 14.67 2.58
C THR A 130 -3.80 16.15 2.95
N VAL A 131 -2.66 16.78 2.67
CA VAL A 131 -2.41 18.20 2.93
C VAL A 131 -2.78 19.05 1.71
N ASP A 132 -2.34 18.64 0.53
CA ASP A 132 -2.48 19.45 -0.68
C ASP A 132 -3.89 19.48 -1.27
N LEU A 133 -4.66 18.42 -1.07
CA LEU A 133 -6.03 18.33 -1.53
C LEU A 133 -7.02 18.34 -0.37
N LEU A 134 -7.03 17.29 0.45
CA LEU A 134 -8.08 17.11 1.45
C LEU A 134 -8.12 18.23 2.49
N TRP A 135 -6.96 18.59 3.06
CA TRP A 135 -6.89 19.65 4.08
C TRP A 135 -7.35 21.00 3.54
N LYS A 136 -6.98 21.35 2.30
CA LYS A 136 -7.37 22.63 1.69
C LYS A 136 -8.87 22.77 1.49
N GLU A 137 -9.55 21.66 1.21
CA GLU A 137 -10.99 21.61 0.97
C GLU A 137 -11.84 21.57 2.25
N LEU A 138 -11.24 21.33 3.41
CA LEU A 138 -11.97 21.28 4.68
C LEU A 138 -12.43 22.65 5.14
N SER A 139 -13.64 22.71 5.73
CA SER A 139 -14.14 23.88 6.42
C SER A 139 -13.26 24.24 7.63
N THR A 140 -13.31 25.50 8.06
CA THR A 140 -12.62 25.95 9.29
C THR A 140 -13.06 25.14 10.52
N LYS A 141 -14.35 24.76 10.58
CA LYS A 141 -14.91 23.93 11.66
C LYS A 141 -14.29 22.53 11.65
N ASP A 142 -14.19 21.90 10.47
CA ASP A 142 -13.63 20.56 10.34
C ASP A 142 -12.11 20.53 10.61
N LYS A 143 -11.39 21.55 10.16
CA LYS A 143 -9.98 21.74 10.50
C LYS A 143 -9.74 21.82 12.01
N LYS A 144 -10.62 22.53 12.75
CA LYS A 144 -10.56 22.60 14.22
C LYS A 144 -10.81 21.24 14.86
N LYS A 145 -11.81 20.48 14.38
CA LYS A 145 -12.10 19.12 14.86
C LYS A 145 -10.90 18.19 14.68
N ILE A 146 -10.30 18.16 13.49
CA ILE A 146 -9.12 17.31 13.22
C ILE A 146 -7.95 17.70 14.12
N LYS A 147 -7.70 19.00 14.33
CA LYS A 147 -6.65 19.46 15.26
C LYS A 147 -6.89 19.04 16.71
N SER A 148 -8.14 18.79 17.09
CA SER A 148 -8.52 18.25 18.40
C SER A 148 -8.70 16.71 18.40
N ASN A 149 -8.10 16.01 17.45
CA ASN A 149 -8.15 14.56 17.28
C ASN A 149 -9.57 13.97 17.09
N GLN A 150 -10.50 14.76 16.56
CA GLN A 150 -11.84 14.30 16.22
C GLN A 150 -11.89 13.83 14.76
N ILE A 151 -12.69 12.80 14.50
CA ILE A 151 -12.92 12.28 13.14
C ILE A 151 -13.89 13.22 12.41
N VAL A 152 -13.60 13.50 11.15
CA VAL A 152 -14.47 14.22 10.22
C VAL A 152 -14.80 13.31 9.05
N GLU A 153 -16.08 13.06 8.83
CA GLU A 153 -16.58 12.37 7.65
C GLU A 153 -16.89 13.39 6.56
N LYS A 154 -16.29 13.22 5.40
CA LYS A 154 -16.62 14.01 4.20
C LYS A 154 -17.68 13.24 3.40
N LYS A 155 -18.87 13.83 3.29
CA LYS A 155 -19.95 13.33 2.44
C LYS A 155 -19.67 13.58 0.96
#